data_a760d67a3d8b11df8e05e9c958e4312a
#
_entry.id   a760d67a3d8b11df8e05e9c958e4312a
#
_cell.length_a   1.000
_cell.length_b   1.000
_cell.length_c   1.000
_cell.angle_alpha   90.00
_cell.angle_beta   90.00
_cell.angle_gamma   90.00
#
_symmetry.space_group_name_H-M   'P 1'
#
loop_
_entity.id
_entity.type
_entity.pdbx_description
1 polymer ?
#
loop_
_entity_poly.entity_id
_entity_poly.type
_entity_poly.pdbx_seq_one_letter_code
_entity_poly.pdbx_strand_id
1 'polypeptide(L)'
;MMAGKTKFKIMRLVAVGTGTMIAPQIAIQLTTGSILCPNAGCKLVEHLTTISPLYLNILGLIYFLVLFLLLSNLKPTFWFNIDLIGLMLVSGLVFDAALMAYQIFVARAFCGYCLIIFALMIILTVLYGLRQMAMGIAIISAVGLSFSVLTFFPMGAKSKTYSLKTASYGVKSCSSPTKEIYLLFSSDCPHCQKVIETLNNCNSCDLYLNPIDTVK
;
A
#
# COMPACT_ATOMS: atom_id res chain seq x y z
N MET A 1 -18.19 -30.40 -11.87
CA MET A 1 -18.81 -29.10 -12.22
C MET A 1 -19.80 -28.74 -11.11
N MET A 2 -19.52 -27.72 -10.27
CA MET A 2 -20.48 -27.30 -9.22
C MET A 2 -21.74 -26.76 -9.89
N ALA A 3 -22.92 -27.14 -9.38
CA ALA A 3 -24.18 -26.60 -9.89
C ALA A 3 -24.21 -25.08 -9.76
N GLY A 4 -24.65 -24.35 -10.76
CA GLY A 4 -24.56 -22.89 -10.83
C GLY A 4 -25.06 -22.14 -9.58
N LYS A 5 -26.13 -22.64 -8.94
CA LYS A 5 -26.68 -22.07 -7.71
C LYS A 5 -25.69 -22.09 -6.53
N THR A 6 -24.95 -23.18 -6.35
CA THR A 6 -23.96 -23.35 -5.27
C THR A 6 -22.78 -22.41 -5.47
N LYS A 7 -22.31 -22.25 -6.70
CA LYS A 7 -21.24 -21.34 -7.09
C LYS A 7 -21.56 -19.89 -6.71
N PHE A 8 -22.73 -19.38 -7.12
CA PHE A 8 -23.15 -18.02 -6.77
C PHE A 8 -23.34 -17.82 -5.26
N LYS A 9 -23.79 -18.86 -4.54
CA LYS A 9 -23.89 -18.82 -3.07
C LYS A 9 -22.52 -18.64 -2.42
N ILE A 10 -21.52 -19.38 -2.88
CA ILE A 10 -20.14 -19.26 -2.39
C ILE A 10 -19.57 -17.88 -2.71
N MET A 11 -19.76 -17.38 -3.94
CA MET A 11 -19.28 -16.05 -4.32
C MET A 11 -19.89 -14.93 -3.46
N ARG A 12 -21.20 -15.01 -3.13
CA ARG A 12 -21.85 -14.08 -2.20
C ARG A 12 -21.22 -14.14 -0.81
N LEU A 13 -20.97 -15.34 -0.32
CA LEU A 13 -20.35 -15.54 1.00
C LEU A 13 -18.95 -14.94 1.05
N VAL A 14 -18.14 -15.12 0.01
CA VAL A 14 -16.82 -14.51 -0.11
C VAL A 14 -16.92 -12.99 -0.17
N ALA A 15 -17.84 -12.43 -0.99
CA ALA A 15 -18.02 -10.99 -1.10
C ALA A 15 -18.44 -10.35 0.24
N VAL A 16 -19.39 -10.97 0.96
CA VAL A 16 -19.78 -10.52 2.32
C VAL A 16 -18.61 -10.64 3.29
N GLY A 17 -17.92 -11.79 3.30
CA GLY A 17 -16.76 -12.02 4.16
C GLY A 17 -15.67 -10.98 3.96
N THR A 18 -15.40 -10.60 2.71
CA THR A 18 -14.43 -9.53 2.40
C THR A 18 -14.93 -8.18 2.92
N GLY A 19 -16.20 -7.84 2.71
CA GLY A 19 -16.79 -6.61 3.24
C GLY A 19 -16.73 -6.53 4.77
N THR A 20 -16.98 -7.65 5.47
CA THR A 20 -16.88 -7.73 6.94
C THR A 20 -15.44 -7.62 7.46
N MET A 21 -14.44 -7.93 6.65
CA MET A 21 -13.03 -7.67 6.97
C MET A 21 -12.64 -6.19 6.77
N ILE A 22 -13.22 -5.53 5.78
CA ILE A 22 -12.94 -4.11 5.48
C ILE A 22 -13.60 -3.18 6.50
N ALA A 23 -14.84 -3.47 6.92
CA ALA A 23 -15.61 -2.60 7.80
C ALA A 23 -14.95 -2.30 9.15
N PRO A 24 -14.41 -3.28 9.92
CA PRO A 24 -13.66 -3.01 11.14
C PRO A 24 -12.40 -2.17 10.90
N GLN A 25 -11.73 -2.36 9.78
CA GLN A 25 -10.55 -1.58 9.40
C GLN A 25 -10.89 -0.09 9.27
N ILE A 26 -12.02 0.23 8.62
CA ILE A 26 -12.54 1.60 8.52
C ILE A 26 -12.89 2.15 9.91
N ALA A 27 -13.58 1.37 10.74
CA ALA A 27 -13.98 1.79 12.09
C ALA A 27 -12.77 2.12 12.97
N ILE A 28 -11.73 1.28 12.94
CA ILE A 28 -10.50 1.51 13.69
C ILE A 28 -9.75 2.72 13.16
N GLN A 29 -9.66 2.87 11.84
CA GLN A 29 -8.99 4.02 11.23
C GLN A 29 -9.68 5.34 11.57
N LEU A 30 -11.02 5.36 11.68
CA LEU A 30 -11.79 6.53 12.11
C LEU A 30 -11.60 6.86 13.60
N THR A 31 -11.40 5.85 14.45
CA THR A 31 -11.29 6.06 15.91
C THR A 31 -9.86 6.31 16.38
N THR A 32 -8.88 5.63 15.77
CA THR A 32 -7.48 5.68 16.22
C THR A 32 -6.58 6.48 15.28
N GLY A 33 -7.07 6.87 14.09
CA GLY A 33 -6.27 7.50 13.04
C GLY A 33 -5.20 6.59 12.43
N SER A 34 -5.15 5.31 12.84
CA SER A 34 -4.12 4.35 12.40
C SER A 34 -4.77 3.11 11.78
N ILE A 35 -4.04 2.47 10.86
CA ILE A 35 -4.45 1.21 10.24
C ILE A 35 -4.05 0.05 11.14
N LEU A 36 -4.93 -0.92 11.36
CA LEU A 36 -4.57 -2.22 11.91
C LEU A 36 -3.72 -2.98 10.89
N CYS A 37 -2.41 -2.85 11.04
CA CYS A 37 -1.47 -3.55 10.20
C CYS A 37 -0.58 -4.45 11.04
N PRO A 38 -0.59 -5.75 10.81
CA PRO A 38 0.30 -6.67 11.51
C PRO A 38 1.78 -6.48 11.14
N ASN A 39 2.07 -5.78 10.03
CA ASN A 39 3.42 -5.68 9.47
C ASN A 39 3.85 -4.22 9.25
N ALA A 40 5.13 -3.93 9.46
CA ALA A 40 5.75 -2.63 9.18
C ALA A 40 5.56 -2.16 7.71
N GLY A 41 5.40 -3.08 6.77
CA GLY A 41 5.16 -2.79 5.36
C GLY A 41 3.86 -2.03 5.07
N CYS A 42 2.82 -2.20 5.89
CA CYS A 42 1.58 -1.46 5.73
C CYS A 42 1.77 0.05 5.99
N LYS A 43 2.51 0.42 7.04
CA LYS A 43 2.80 1.82 7.36
C LYS A 43 3.65 2.48 6.27
N LEU A 44 4.57 1.72 5.67
CA LEU A 44 5.39 2.23 4.57
C LEU A 44 4.56 2.50 3.31
N VAL A 45 3.64 1.59 2.97
CA VAL A 45 2.72 1.78 1.82
C VAL A 45 1.80 2.97 2.05
N GLU A 46 1.34 3.21 3.28
CA GLU A 46 0.53 4.36 3.66
C GLU A 46 1.24 5.70 3.35
N HIS A 47 2.53 5.82 3.69
CA HIS A 47 3.31 7.02 3.43
C HIS A 47 3.65 7.23 1.93
N LEU A 48 3.58 6.18 1.12
CA LEU A 48 3.90 6.24 -0.30
C LEU A 48 2.67 6.50 -1.19
N THR A 49 1.46 6.42 -0.64
CA THR A 49 0.22 6.70 -1.38
C THR A 49 -0.23 8.14 -1.18
N THR A 50 -0.52 8.83 -2.27
CA THR A 50 -1.06 10.22 -2.26
C THR A 50 -2.49 10.26 -1.72
N ILE A 51 -3.22 9.13 -1.77
CA ILE A 51 -4.61 8.99 -1.34
C ILE A 51 -4.62 8.38 0.06
N SER A 52 -5.37 9.01 0.98
CA SER A 52 -5.53 8.45 2.33
C SER A 52 -6.08 7.01 2.26
N PRO A 53 -5.50 6.07 3.00
CA PRO A 53 -5.94 4.67 3.06
C PRO A 53 -7.42 4.52 3.43
N LEU A 54 -7.99 5.49 4.16
CA LEU A 54 -9.41 5.52 4.50
C LEU A 54 -10.29 5.52 3.25
N TYR A 55 -9.96 6.37 2.26
CA TYR A 55 -10.73 6.43 1.01
C TYR A 55 -10.63 5.14 0.21
N LEU A 56 -9.46 4.49 0.20
CA LEU A 56 -9.28 3.20 -0.47
C LEU A 56 -10.11 2.10 0.19
N ASN A 57 -10.16 2.07 1.53
CA ASN A 57 -10.98 1.12 2.27
C ASN A 57 -12.49 1.36 2.04
N ILE A 58 -12.94 2.62 2.04
CA ILE A 58 -14.33 2.97 1.75
C ILE A 58 -14.71 2.55 0.32
N LEU A 59 -13.84 2.85 -0.66
CA LEU A 59 -14.06 2.44 -2.05
C LEU A 59 -14.13 0.92 -2.19
N GLY A 60 -13.24 0.19 -1.51
CA GLY A 60 -13.26 -1.26 -1.44
C GLY A 60 -14.55 -1.82 -0.83
N LEU A 61 -15.03 -1.22 0.26
CA LEU A 61 -16.29 -1.63 0.89
C LEU A 61 -17.49 -1.41 -0.06
N ILE A 62 -17.57 -0.26 -0.73
CA ILE A 62 -18.61 0.05 -1.72
C ILE A 62 -18.52 -0.95 -2.88
N TYR A 63 -17.33 -1.25 -3.37
CA TYR A 63 -17.12 -2.21 -4.44
C TYR A 63 -17.67 -3.61 -4.08
N PHE A 64 -17.33 -4.16 -2.91
CA PHE A 64 -17.82 -5.46 -2.48
C PHE A 64 -19.31 -5.46 -2.17
N LEU A 65 -19.87 -4.34 -1.69
CA LEU A 65 -21.32 -4.18 -1.51
C LEU A 65 -22.05 -4.23 -2.86
N VAL A 66 -21.57 -3.48 -3.86
CA VAL A 66 -22.15 -3.51 -5.22
C VAL A 66 -22.04 -4.89 -5.82
N LEU A 67 -20.88 -5.54 -5.72
CA LEU A 67 -20.67 -6.91 -6.20
C LEU A 67 -21.64 -7.89 -5.53
N PHE A 68 -21.85 -7.79 -4.22
CA PHE A 68 -22.82 -8.60 -3.49
C PHE A 68 -24.24 -8.36 -3.97
N LEU A 69 -24.66 -7.11 -4.18
CA LEU A 69 -25.98 -6.76 -4.69
C LEU A 69 -26.20 -7.32 -6.11
N LEU A 70 -25.20 -7.20 -6.98
CA LEU A 70 -25.23 -7.79 -8.32
C LEU A 70 -25.38 -9.31 -8.27
N LEU A 71 -24.60 -9.98 -7.43
CA LEU A 71 -24.70 -11.44 -7.23
C LEU A 71 -26.03 -11.87 -6.61
N SER A 72 -26.72 -10.98 -5.88
CA SER A 72 -27.96 -11.30 -5.16
C SER A 72 -29.22 -11.05 -5.99
N ASN A 73 -29.26 -9.94 -6.73
CA ASN A 73 -30.49 -9.43 -7.36
C ASN A 73 -30.56 -9.64 -8.86
N LEU A 74 -29.43 -9.85 -9.53
CA LEU A 74 -29.50 -10.07 -10.97
C LEU A 74 -29.82 -11.54 -11.26
N LYS A 75 -31.10 -11.79 -11.59
CA LYS A 75 -31.39 -12.77 -12.64
C LYS A 75 -30.61 -12.30 -13.87
N PRO A 76 -29.97 -13.21 -14.63
CA PRO A 76 -29.31 -12.85 -15.87
C PRO A 76 -30.36 -12.29 -16.85
N THR A 77 -30.81 -11.07 -16.63
CA THR A 77 -31.73 -10.39 -17.53
C THR A 77 -30.88 -9.78 -18.63
N PHE A 78 -31.07 -10.31 -19.77
CA PHE A 78 -30.62 -10.16 -21.13
C PHE A 78 -30.69 -8.71 -21.70
N TRP A 79 -30.49 -7.67 -20.86
CA TRP A 79 -30.68 -6.28 -21.34
C TRP A 79 -29.42 -5.57 -21.82
N PHE A 80 -28.25 -6.12 -21.53
CA PHE A 80 -27.03 -5.73 -22.21
C PHE A 80 -26.17 -6.99 -22.34
N ASN A 81 -25.62 -7.24 -23.54
CA ASN A 81 -24.62 -8.29 -23.81
C ASN A 81 -23.30 -8.12 -23.02
N ILE A 82 -23.30 -7.29 -21.99
CA ILE A 82 -22.17 -7.02 -21.13
C ILE A 82 -22.35 -7.80 -19.84
N ASP A 83 -21.45 -8.73 -19.58
CA ASP A 83 -21.34 -9.43 -18.32
C ASP A 83 -20.84 -8.47 -17.24
N LEU A 84 -21.78 -7.75 -16.59
CA LEU A 84 -21.46 -6.72 -15.59
C LEU A 84 -20.69 -7.31 -14.39
N ILE A 85 -21.00 -8.53 -13.97
CA ILE A 85 -20.26 -9.20 -12.89
C ILE A 85 -18.82 -9.48 -13.32
N GLY A 86 -18.66 -10.02 -14.55
CA GLY A 86 -17.33 -10.26 -15.11
C GLY A 86 -16.53 -8.98 -15.26
N LEU A 87 -17.14 -7.88 -15.68
CA LEU A 87 -16.50 -6.57 -15.78
C LEU A 87 -16.06 -6.06 -14.42
N MET A 88 -16.91 -6.17 -13.40
CA MET A 88 -16.55 -5.82 -12.02
C MET A 88 -15.36 -6.65 -11.52
N LEU A 89 -15.38 -7.96 -11.71
CA LEU A 89 -14.27 -8.83 -11.28
C LEU A 89 -12.96 -8.47 -11.99
N VAL A 90 -13.00 -8.17 -13.29
CA VAL A 90 -11.83 -7.76 -14.05
C VAL A 90 -11.29 -6.42 -13.55
N SER A 91 -12.15 -5.42 -13.35
CA SER A 91 -11.73 -4.09 -12.90
C SER A 91 -11.11 -4.14 -11.50
N GLY A 92 -11.69 -4.90 -10.57
CA GLY A 92 -11.13 -5.10 -9.23
C GLY A 92 -9.78 -5.81 -9.28
N LEU A 93 -9.67 -6.85 -10.12
CA LEU A 93 -8.41 -7.58 -10.26
C LEU A 93 -7.28 -6.72 -10.86
N VAL A 94 -7.59 -5.84 -11.83
CA VAL A 94 -6.64 -4.86 -12.38
C VAL A 94 -6.13 -3.94 -11.28
N PHE A 95 -7.04 -3.40 -10.48
CA PHE A 95 -6.70 -2.47 -9.39
C PHE A 95 -5.82 -3.16 -8.34
N ASP A 96 -6.21 -4.35 -7.87
CA ASP A 96 -5.46 -5.10 -6.87
C ASP A 96 -4.09 -5.57 -7.42
N ALA A 97 -4.03 -6.00 -8.70
CA ALA A 97 -2.77 -6.37 -9.34
C ALA A 97 -1.81 -5.18 -9.44
N ALA A 98 -2.32 -3.99 -9.76
CA ALA A 98 -1.50 -2.76 -9.79
C ALA A 98 -0.97 -2.41 -8.39
N LEU A 99 -1.81 -2.51 -7.34
CA LEU A 99 -1.36 -2.30 -5.96
C LEU A 99 -0.29 -3.32 -5.53
N MET A 100 -0.46 -4.59 -5.88
CA MET A 100 0.53 -5.63 -5.59
C MET A 100 1.84 -5.41 -6.35
N ALA A 101 1.76 -5.06 -7.64
CA ALA A 101 2.94 -4.74 -8.43
C ALA A 101 3.68 -3.52 -7.84
N TYR A 102 2.97 -2.48 -7.41
CA TYR A 102 3.55 -1.34 -6.73
C TYR A 102 4.28 -1.74 -5.44
N GLN A 103 3.69 -2.62 -4.63
CA GLN A 103 4.32 -3.12 -3.40
C GLN A 103 5.61 -3.90 -3.68
N ILE A 104 5.62 -4.72 -4.74
CA ILE A 104 6.78 -5.55 -5.12
C ILE A 104 7.90 -4.70 -5.72
N PHE A 105 7.58 -3.89 -6.72
CA PHE A 105 8.60 -3.23 -7.55
C PHE A 105 9.03 -1.85 -7.01
N VAL A 106 8.13 -1.12 -6.35
CA VAL A 106 8.37 0.25 -5.90
C VAL A 106 8.61 0.32 -4.39
N ALA A 107 7.65 -0.13 -3.59
CA ALA A 107 7.70 -0.03 -2.14
C ALA A 107 8.66 -1.05 -1.51
N ARG A 108 8.91 -2.19 -2.17
CA ARG A 108 9.66 -3.34 -1.65
C ARG A 108 9.22 -3.78 -0.26
N ALA A 109 7.93 -3.63 0.01
CA ALA A 109 7.31 -3.93 1.28
C ALA A 109 5.92 -4.53 1.04
N PHE A 110 5.58 -5.58 1.78
CA PHE A 110 4.32 -6.30 1.60
C PHE A 110 3.31 -5.89 2.66
N CYS A 111 2.12 -5.50 2.21
CA CYS A 111 0.95 -5.31 3.06
C CYS A 111 0.14 -6.61 3.11
N GLY A 112 0.14 -7.29 4.28
CA GLY A 112 -0.60 -8.55 4.46
C GLY A 112 -2.10 -8.42 4.22
N TYR A 113 -2.68 -7.28 4.58
CA TYR A 113 -4.09 -6.99 4.34
C TYR A 113 -4.40 -6.93 2.83
N CYS A 114 -3.59 -6.20 2.04
CA CYS A 114 -3.76 -6.12 0.59
C CYS A 114 -3.59 -7.49 -0.08
N LEU A 115 -2.67 -8.32 0.42
CA LEU A 115 -2.45 -9.67 -0.09
C LEU A 115 -3.68 -10.55 0.12
N ILE A 116 -4.36 -10.45 1.28
CA ILE A 116 -5.59 -11.19 1.56
C ILE A 116 -6.72 -10.75 0.60
N ILE A 117 -6.93 -9.44 0.41
CA ILE A 117 -7.93 -8.91 -0.51
C ILE A 117 -7.67 -9.40 -1.94
N PHE A 118 -6.43 -9.31 -2.41
CA PHE A 118 -6.02 -9.80 -3.72
C PHE A 118 -6.29 -11.30 -3.89
N ALA A 119 -5.96 -12.13 -2.89
CA ALA A 119 -6.25 -13.56 -2.91
C ALA A 119 -7.75 -13.84 -3.00
N LEU A 120 -8.59 -13.11 -2.26
CA LEU A 120 -10.05 -13.23 -2.32
C LEU A 120 -10.60 -12.82 -3.70
N MET A 121 -10.04 -11.80 -4.33
CA MET A 121 -10.39 -11.41 -5.70
C MET A 121 -10.03 -12.49 -6.72
N ILE A 122 -8.86 -13.12 -6.58
CA ILE A 122 -8.48 -14.28 -7.43
C ILE A 122 -9.49 -15.42 -7.25
N ILE A 123 -9.84 -15.76 -6.00
CA ILE A 123 -10.82 -16.81 -5.71
C ILE A 123 -12.17 -16.50 -6.38
N LEU A 124 -12.66 -15.27 -6.27
CA LEU A 124 -13.92 -14.85 -6.93
C LEU A 124 -13.85 -15.00 -8.45
N THR A 125 -12.72 -14.60 -9.04
CA THR A 125 -12.48 -14.68 -10.50
C THR A 125 -12.44 -16.14 -10.97
N VAL A 126 -11.76 -17.02 -10.24
CA VAL A 126 -11.69 -18.46 -10.52
C VAL A 126 -13.07 -19.11 -10.39
N LEU A 127 -13.80 -18.79 -9.33
CA LEU A 127 -15.16 -19.28 -9.11
C LEU A 127 -16.11 -18.81 -10.21
N TYR A 128 -15.93 -17.62 -10.75
CA TYR A 128 -16.80 -17.11 -11.81
C TYR A 128 -16.68 -17.91 -13.11
N GLY A 129 -15.48 -18.32 -13.51
CA GLY A 129 -15.29 -19.26 -14.63
C GLY A 129 -13.93 -19.17 -15.31
N LEU A 130 -13.66 -20.19 -16.14
CA LEU A 130 -12.36 -20.34 -16.83
C LEU A 130 -12.01 -19.16 -17.73
N ARG A 131 -13.00 -18.56 -18.39
CA ARG A 131 -12.76 -17.37 -19.23
C ARG A 131 -12.23 -16.18 -18.40
N GLN A 132 -12.84 -15.94 -17.24
CA GLN A 132 -12.41 -14.87 -16.34
C GLN A 132 -11.05 -15.19 -15.69
N MET A 133 -10.81 -16.47 -15.39
CA MET A 133 -9.49 -16.90 -14.91
C MET A 133 -8.39 -16.62 -15.94
N ALA A 134 -8.60 -16.95 -17.21
CA ALA A 134 -7.65 -16.69 -18.28
C ALA A 134 -7.40 -15.18 -18.46
N MET A 135 -8.47 -14.37 -18.44
CA MET A 135 -8.35 -12.91 -18.47
C MET A 135 -7.58 -12.39 -17.24
N GLY A 136 -7.85 -12.94 -16.05
CA GLY A 136 -7.16 -12.58 -14.82
C GLY A 136 -5.65 -12.84 -14.90
N ILE A 137 -5.24 -14.00 -15.38
CA ILE A 137 -3.82 -14.35 -15.59
C ILE A 137 -3.18 -13.38 -16.57
N ALA A 138 -3.84 -13.09 -17.70
CA ALA A 138 -3.32 -12.15 -18.69
C ALA A 138 -3.12 -10.74 -18.09
N ILE A 139 -4.06 -10.26 -17.27
CA ILE A 139 -3.99 -8.96 -16.61
C ILE A 139 -2.85 -8.92 -15.60
N ILE A 140 -2.76 -9.90 -14.71
CA ILE A 140 -1.69 -9.96 -13.69
C ILE A 140 -0.32 -9.99 -14.37
N SER A 141 -0.19 -10.78 -15.44
CA SER A 141 1.05 -10.85 -16.22
C SER A 141 1.38 -9.52 -16.91
N ALA A 142 0.39 -8.88 -17.55
CA ALA A 142 0.58 -7.60 -18.23
C ALA A 142 0.97 -6.49 -17.25
N VAL A 143 0.29 -6.40 -16.09
CA VAL A 143 0.62 -5.43 -15.04
C VAL A 143 2.01 -5.70 -14.47
N GLY A 144 2.33 -6.95 -14.14
CA GLY A 144 3.64 -7.34 -13.62
C GLY A 144 4.77 -7.02 -14.60
N LEU A 145 4.60 -7.32 -15.89
CA LEU A 145 5.56 -6.97 -16.93
C LEU A 145 5.72 -5.46 -17.08
N SER A 146 4.61 -4.70 -17.07
CA SER A 146 4.66 -3.23 -17.16
C SER A 146 5.47 -2.64 -16.03
N PHE A 147 5.24 -3.09 -14.79
CA PHE A 147 5.99 -2.60 -13.63
C PHE A 147 7.45 -3.08 -13.61
N SER A 148 7.76 -4.25 -14.16
CA SER A 148 9.14 -4.75 -14.22
C SER A 148 10.02 -3.97 -15.21
N VAL A 149 9.42 -3.40 -16.27
CA VAL A 149 10.13 -2.63 -17.31
C VAL A 149 10.21 -1.15 -16.95
N LEU A 150 9.23 -0.63 -16.20
CA LEU A 150 9.22 0.77 -15.80
C LEU A 150 10.20 1.01 -14.65
N THR A 151 11.10 1.97 -14.84
CA THR A 151 11.96 2.48 -13.77
C THR A 151 11.17 3.53 -12.97
N PHE A 152 10.69 3.16 -11.80
CA PHE A 152 10.07 4.11 -10.91
C PHE A 152 11.13 4.85 -10.11
N PHE A 153 11.35 6.11 -10.45
CA PHE A 153 12.06 7.01 -9.54
C PHE A 153 11.12 7.31 -8.36
N PRO A 154 11.54 7.09 -7.09
CA PRO A 154 10.71 7.47 -5.96
C PRO A 154 10.37 8.97 -6.11
N MET A 155 9.09 9.29 -6.21
CA MET A 155 8.57 10.66 -6.31
C MET A 155 8.76 11.41 -4.98
N GLY A 156 9.95 11.66 -4.60
CA GLY A 156 10.39 12.33 -3.38
C GLY A 156 11.89 12.52 -3.41
N ALA A 157 12.57 11.69 -4.18
CA ALA A 157 13.96 11.91 -4.55
C ALA A 157 14.03 12.87 -5.74
N LYS A 158 13.55 14.12 -5.60
CA LYS A 158 14.36 15.21 -6.14
C LYS A 158 15.69 15.05 -5.43
N SER A 159 16.57 14.31 -6.07
CA SER A 159 17.98 14.29 -5.72
C SER A 159 18.53 15.71 -5.94
N LYS A 160 18.15 16.63 -5.05
CA LYS A 160 19.15 17.53 -4.59
C LYS A 160 20.13 16.62 -3.89
N THR A 161 21.30 16.45 -4.47
CA THR A 161 22.46 15.90 -3.79
C THR A 161 22.70 16.80 -2.59
N TYR A 162 21.94 16.57 -1.52
CA TYR A 162 22.22 17.18 -0.24
C TYR A 162 23.50 16.52 0.21
N SER A 163 24.60 17.22 0.00
CA SER A 163 25.81 16.87 0.69
C SER A 163 25.48 16.93 2.18
N LEU A 164 25.46 15.79 2.85
CA LEU A 164 25.26 15.71 4.29
C LEU A 164 26.28 16.59 5.05
N LYS A 165 27.36 16.99 4.37
CA LYS A 165 28.39 17.95 4.88
C LYS A 165 27.87 19.37 4.95
N THR A 166 26.97 19.80 4.09
CA THR A 166 26.29 21.10 4.19
C THR A 166 25.11 20.98 5.14
N ALA A 167 25.38 20.70 6.41
CA ALA A 167 24.38 20.64 7.45
C ALA A 167 23.58 21.94 7.48
N SER A 168 22.25 21.82 7.31
CA SER A 168 21.36 22.98 7.26
C SER A 168 21.11 23.58 8.63
N TYR A 169 21.46 22.90 9.73
CA TYR A 169 21.15 23.34 11.09
C TYR A 169 22.39 23.64 11.92
N GLY A 170 23.42 22.82 11.91
CA GLY A 170 24.62 23.04 12.68
C GLY A 170 25.74 22.04 12.40
N VAL A 171 26.96 22.55 12.54
CA VAL A 171 28.17 21.73 12.43
C VAL A 171 29.03 22.00 13.67
N LYS A 172 29.41 20.93 14.35
CA LYS A 172 30.45 21.00 15.38
C LYS A 172 31.73 20.39 14.82
N SER A 173 32.74 21.19 14.64
CA SER A 173 34.07 20.77 14.19
C SER A 173 35.04 20.63 15.34
N CYS A 174 35.86 19.60 15.31
CA CYS A 174 36.96 19.38 16.27
C CYS A 174 38.30 19.69 15.63
N SER A 175 39.29 20.06 16.46
CA SER A 175 40.64 20.45 16.00
C SER A 175 41.42 19.29 15.34
N SER A 176 41.07 18.01 15.65
CA SER A 176 41.67 16.82 15.03
C SER A 176 40.61 15.72 14.95
N PRO A 177 39.66 15.77 13.98
CA PRO A 177 38.60 14.80 13.87
C PRO A 177 39.13 13.48 13.36
N THR A 178 38.88 12.41 14.09
CA THR A 178 39.14 11.03 13.65
C THR A 178 37.89 10.39 12.98
N LYS A 179 36.71 10.97 13.19
CA LYS A 179 35.43 10.46 12.66
C LYS A 179 34.50 11.61 12.29
N GLU A 180 33.78 11.46 11.19
CA GLU A 180 32.68 12.32 10.80
C GLU A 180 31.36 11.60 11.18
N ILE A 181 30.49 12.27 11.92
CA ILE A 181 29.18 11.74 12.36
C ILE A 181 28.08 12.60 11.75
N TYR A 182 27.16 11.96 11.04
CA TYR A 182 26.00 12.60 10.46
C TYR A 182 24.75 12.18 11.23
N LEU A 183 24.11 13.12 11.93
CA LEU A 183 22.91 12.89 12.71
C LEU A 183 21.70 13.42 11.94
N LEU A 184 20.79 12.50 11.57
CA LEU A 184 19.47 12.81 11.03
C LEU A 184 18.49 12.78 12.20
N PHE A 185 17.77 13.87 12.46
CA PHE A 185 16.86 13.97 13.61
C PHE A 185 15.59 14.73 13.26
N SER A 186 14.51 14.48 14.03
CA SER A 186 13.29 15.28 13.99
C SER A 186 13.33 16.30 15.12
N SER A 187 12.89 17.53 14.87
CA SER A 187 12.84 18.61 15.86
C SER A 187 11.97 18.24 17.07
N ASP A 188 10.94 17.42 16.87
CA ASP A 188 9.96 17.01 17.88
C ASP A 188 10.33 15.70 18.61
N CYS A 189 11.55 15.20 18.42
CA CYS A 189 11.98 13.92 18.98
C CYS A 189 12.72 14.10 20.32
N PRO A 190 12.13 13.77 21.48
CA PRO A 190 12.78 13.93 22.79
C PRO A 190 14.03 13.06 22.97
N HIS A 191 14.08 11.90 22.31
CA HIS A 191 15.23 11.01 22.36
C HIS A 191 16.40 11.56 21.53
N CYS A 192 16.11 12.29 20.46
CA CYS A 192 17.14 12.89 19.60
C CYS A 192 17.92 13.98 20.36
N GLN A 193 17.26 14.75 21.23
CA GLN A 193 17.91 15.76 22.07
C GLN A 193 18.96 15.16 23.00
N LYS A 194 18.63 14.03 23.65
CA LYS A 194 19.59 13.30 24.52
C LYS A 194 20.80 12.79 23.74
N VAL A 195 20.58 12.32 22.51
CA VAL A 195 21.66 11.85 21.64
C VAL A 195 22.56 13.03 21.23
N ILE A 196 21.98 14.19 20.88
CA ILE A 196 22.70 15.40 20.53
C ILE A 196 23.55 15.85 21.72
N GLU A 197 23.01 15.89 22.93
CA GLU A 197 23.73 16.25 24.15
C GLU A 197 24.93 15.32 24.43
N THR A 198 24.70 14.01 24.25
CA THR A 198 25.75 13.00 24.41
C THR A 198 26.87 13.15 23.37
N LEU A 199 26.50 13.36 22.11
CA LEU A 199 27.45 13.57 21.02
C LEU A 199 28.16 14.94 21.09
N ASN A 200 27.55 15.91 21.76
CA ASN A 200 28.18 17.23 21.98
C ASN A 200 29.42 17.15 22.87
N ASN A 201 29.57 16.09 23.65
CA ASN A 201 30.75 15.82 24.47
C ASN A 201 31.86 15.05 23.73
N CYS A 202 31.67 14.69 22.46
CA CYS A 202 32.71 14.05 21.66
C CYS A 202 33.80 15.07 21.25
N ASN A 203 35.02 14.83 21.70
CA ASN A 203 36.18 15.74 21.44
C ASN A 203 37.01 15.34 20.20
N SER A 204 36.69 14.20 19.55
CA SER A 204 37.44 13.67 18.41
C SER A 204 36.57 13.41 17.17
N CYS A 205 35.37 14.02 17.10
CA CYS A 205 34.44 13.80 15.98
C CYS A 205 33.90 15.13 15.44
N ASP A 206 33.77 15.23 14.13
CA ASP A 206 32.97 16.27 13.48
C ASP A 206 31.52 15.80 13.46
N LEU A 207 30.59 16.62 13.94
CA LEU A 207 29.18 16.34 14.03
C LEU A 207 28.40 17.23 13.08
N TYR A 208 27.66 16.61 12.13
CA TYR A 208 26.78 17.28 11.17
C TYR A 208 25.32 17.01 11.54
N LEU A 209 24.56 18.04 11.89
CA LEU A 209 23.19 17.99 12.34
C LEU A 209 22.25 18.30 11.18
N ASN A 210 21.45 17.32 10.76
CA ASN A 210 20.51 17.44 9.65
C ASN A 210 19.07 17.14 10.12
N PRO A 211 18.20 18.16 10.30
CA PRO A 211 16.82 17.95 10.64
C PRO A 211 16.04 17.41 9.44
N ILE A 212 15.27 16.33 9.66
CA ILE A 212 14.45 15.70 8.62
C ILE A 212 13.26 16.59 8.25
N ASP A 213 12.76 17.37 9.21
CA ASP A 213 11.54 18.17 9.07
C ASP A 213 11.71 19.41 8.17
N THR A 214 12.94 19.83 7.90
CA THR A 214 13.25 20.97 7.02
C THR A 214 13.52 20.56 5.58
N VAL A 215 13.57 19.25 5.29
CA VAL A 215 13.71 18.73 3.93
C VAL A 215 12.32 18.61 3.31
N LYS A 216 11.75 19.75 2.90
CA LYS A 216 10.54 19.81 2.04
C LYS A 216 10.91 19.83 0.57
#